data_8bd2edb411df3998b70e4a803eab067b
#
_entry.id   8bd2edb411df3998b70e4a803eab067b
#
_cell.length_a   1.000
_cell.length_b   1.000
_cell.length_c   1.000
_cell.angle_alpha   90.00
_cell.angle_beta   90.00
_cell.angle_gamma   90.00
#
_symmetry.space_group_name_H-M   'P 1'
#
loop_
_entity.id
_entity.type
_entity.pdbx_description
1 polymer ?
#
loop_
_entity_poly.entity_id
_entity_poly.type
_entity_poly.pdbx_seq_one_letter_code
_entity_poly.pdbx_strand_id
1 'polypeptide(L)'
;MRIEDREPKGDILDSGYYRATGDVKIAELLRKVQSTVIANGNELEGLLVKYSNHPNTSSSEKLANFDLAQTSAFVVQMALRGVDEEGKNINLDAFLCTPDKVYIFEFKDGMVFDTKKSAGEVSSLNKATAFVRQKDPLGREVVPKIVLWNCKDISNASFKCKEGTPMLMTGEEFAELVPVDREAIYKERQKDVRRNYRYCISKFQEIVDLYQEAA
;
A
#
# COMPACT_ATOMS: atom_id res chain seq x y z
N MET A 1 -1.48 7.73 10.80
CA MET A 1 -0.24 8.55 10.66
C MET A 1 -0.58 10.04 10.72
N ARG A 2 0.27 10.87 11.35
CA ARG A 2 -0.01 12.29 11.61
C ARG A 2 0.66 13.19 10.57
N ILE A 3 -0.09 14.21 10.10
CA ILE A 3 0.43 15.20 9.14
C ILE A 3 1.51 16.08 9.79
N GLU A 4 1.32 16.47 11.05
CA GLU A 4 2.25 17.33 11.79
C GLU A 4 3.67 16.76 11.89
N ASP A 5 3.79 15.41 12.01
CA ASP A 5 5.06 14.70 12.18
C ASP A 5 5.81 14.48 10.85
N ARG A 6 5.28 14.97 9.73
CA ARG A 6 5.89 14.76 8.40
C ARG A 6 6.86 15.85 8.04
N GLU A 7 8.03 15.43 7.61
CA GLU A 7 9.07 16.30 7.05
C GLU A 7 9.26 15.92 5.57
N PRO A 8 8.60 16.62 4.63
CA PRO A 8 8.78 16.38 3.21
C PRO A 8 10.20 16.68 2.77
N LYS A 9 10.79 15.81 1.96
CA LYS A 9 12.16 15.96 1.46
C LYS A 9 12.26 17.02 0.36
N GLY A 10 13.40 17.70 0.26
CA GLY A 10 13.73 18.67 -0.78
C GLY A 10 13.29 20.09 -0.47
N ASP A 11 13.77 21.07 -1.27
CA ASP A 11 13.44 22.47 -1.10
C ASP A 11 11.95 22.72 -1.39
N ILE A 12 11.35 23.60 -0.59
CA ILE A 12 9.95 24.01 -0.76
C ILE A 12 9.76 24.83 -2.03
N LEU A 13 10.73 25.68 -2.37
CA LEU A 13 10.68 26.57 -3.52
C LEU A 13 10.70 25.81 -4.85
N ASP A 14 11.31 24.61 -4.87
CA ASP A 14 11.35 23.72 -6.04
C ASP A 14 10.09 22.87 -6.19
N SER A 15 9.16 22.95 -5.23
CA SER A 15 7.97 22.11 -5.25
C SER A 15 6.92 22.55 -6.27
N GLY A 16 6.21 21.59 -6.86
CA GLY A 16 5.04 21.87 -7.70
C GLY A 16 3.95 22.63 -6.97
N TYR A 17 3.82 22.46 -5.66
CA TYR A 17 2.86 23.18 -4.82
C TYR A 17 3.22 24.66 -4.69
N TYR A 18 4.51 24.98 -4.47
CA TYR A 18 4.94 26.38 -4.46
C TYR A 18 4.74 27.06 -5.82
N ARG A 19 5.09 26.37 -6.92
CA ARG A 19 4.82 26.91 -8.27
C ARG A 19 3.33 27.14 -8.55
N ALA A 20 2.45 26.32 -7.97
CA ALA A 20 1.00 26.45 -8.17
C ALA A 20 0.36 27.52 -7.27
N THR A 21 0.86 27.71 -6.05
CA THR A 21 0.23 28.59 -5.05
C THR A 21 0.95 29.93 -4.89
N GLY A 22 2.26 29.98 -5.20
CA GLY A 22 3.11 31.14 -4.94
C GLY A 22 3.38 31.38 -3.45
N ASP A 23 2.89 30.53 -2.57
CA ASP A 23 2.95 30.69 -1.11
C ASP A 23 3.66 29.53 -0.44
N VAL A 24 4.68 29.85 0.39
CA VAL A 24 5.51 28.85 1.09
C VAL A 24 4.69 28.06 2.12
N LYS A 25 3.79 28.70 2.86
CA LYS A 25 3.02 28.04 3.95
C LYS A 25 1.97 27.11 3.39
N ILE A 26 1.27 27.53 2.35
CA ILE A 26 0.31 26.68 1.63
C ILE A 26 1.05 25.48 1.01
N ALA A 27 2.17 25.74 0.33
CA ALA A 27 2.97 24.69 -0.29
C ALA A 27 3.50 23.67 0.75
N GLU A 28 3.96 24.13 1.92
CA GLU A 28 4.40 23.27 3.01
C GLU A 28 3.28 22.38 3.54
N LEU A 29 2.10 22.94 3.81
CA LEU A 29 0.93 22.18 4.26
C LEU A 29 0.55 21.10 3.24
N LEU A 30 0.46 21.44 1.97
CA LEU A 30 0.10 20.51 0.90
C LEU A 30 1.14 19.40 0.75
N ARG A 31 2.44 19.69 0.87
CA ARG A 31 3.51 18.69 0.86
C ARG A 31 3.41 17.73 2.05
N LYS A 32 3.12 18.24 3.25
CA LYS A 32 2.91 17.40 4.44
C LYS A 32 1.71 16.48 4.26
N VAL A 33 0.60 16.99 3.75
CA VAL A 33 -0.60 16.20 3.44
C VAL A 33 -0.27 15.10 2.42
N GLN A 34 0.37 15.42 1.31
CA GLN A 34 0.75 14.44 0.29
C GLN A 34 1.69 13.37 0.86
N SER A 35 2.73 13.78 1.61
CA SER A 35 3.67 12.86 2.26
C SER A 35 2.95 11.90 3.22
N THR A 36 1.91 12.38 3.92
CA THR A 36 1.09 11.55 4.80
C THR A 36 0.28 10.54 4.01
N VAL A 37 -0.33 10.95 2.90
CA VAL A 37 -1.10 10.04 2.02
C VAL A 37 -0.23 8.91 1.48
N ILE A 38 0.99 9.23 1.03
CA ILE A 38 1.95 8.22 0.55
C ILE A 38 2.34 7.26 1.68
N ALA A 39 2.60 7.79 2.87
CA ALA A 39 3.02 7.00 4.01
C ALA A 39 1.90 6.12 4.60
N ASN A 40 0.62 6.48 4.40
CA ASN A 40 -0.51 5.64 4.80
C ASN A 40 -0.54 4.29 4.05
N GLY A 41 -0.05 4.24 2.80
CA GLY A 41 0.13 2.98 2.08
C GLY A 41 1.06 2.03 2.85
N ASN A 42 2.25 2.50 3.20
CA ASN A 42 3.25 1.71 3.94
C ASN A 42 2.80 1.40 5.39
N GLU A 43 1.94 2.24 5.99
CA GLU A 43 1.36 2.00 7.31
C GLU A 43 0.46 0.76 7.32
N LEU A 44 -0.29 0.50 6.24
CA LEU A 44 -1.16 -0.66 6.14
C LEU A 44 -0.37 -1.96 6.33
N GLU A 45 0.79 -2.08 5.70
CA GLU A 45 1.66 -3.25 5.83
C GLU A 45 2.06 -3.50 7.30
N GLY A 46 2.49 -2.46 8.02
CA GLY A 46 2.81 -2.55 9.44
C GLY A 46 1.60 -2.95 10.31
N LEU A 47 0.41 -2.45 9.97
CA LEU A 47 -0.83 -2.79 10.67
C LEU A 47 -1.28 -4.23 10.37
N LEU A 48 -1.05 -4.74 9.17
CA LEU A 48 -1.31 -6.14 8.83
C LEU A 48 -0.48 -7.09 9.69
N VAL A 49 0.81 -6.79 9.90
CA VAL A 49 1.66 -7.58 10.82
C VAL A 49 1.12 -7.50 12.25
N LYS A 50 0.80 -6.28 12.72
CA LYS A 50 0.37 -6.04 14.11
C LYS A 50 -0.96 -6.71 14.46
N TYR A 51 -1.88 -6.75 13.51
CA TYR A 51 -3.26 -7.22 13.72
C TYR A 51 -3.57 -8.53 12.98
N SER A 52 -2.54 -9.24 12.49
CA SER A 52 -2.69 -10.59 11.98
C SER A 52 -2.90 -11.57 13.13
N ASN A 53 -3.91 -12.43 12.98
CA ASN A 53 -4.13 -13.59 13.84
C ASN A 53 -3.60 -14.88 13.19
N HIS A 54 -2.90 -14.78 12.05
CA HIS A 54 -2.28 -15.92 11.40
C HIS A 54 -1.08 -16.41 12.24
N PRO A 55 -1.00 -17.72 12.58
CA PRO A 55 -0.02 -18.24 13.56
C PRO A 55 1.43 -18.05 13.13
N ASN A 56 1.69 -18.07 11.83
CA ASN A 56 3.03 -17.93 11.26
C ASN A 56 3.13 -16.63 10.45
N THR A 57 2.95 -15.48 11.10
CA THR A 57 3.12 -14.18 10.49
C THR A 57 4.56 -13.69 10.65
N SER A 58 5.18 -13.27 9.55
CA SER A 58 6.49 -12.60 9.54
C SER A 58 6.47 -11.36 8.63
N SER A 59 7.56 -10.61 8.64
CA SER A 59 7.71 -9.43 7.78
C SER A 59 9.12 -9.29 7.23
N SER A 60 9.22 -8.62 6.06
CA SER A 60 10.48 -8.26 5.41
C SER A 60 11.37 -9.45 5.06
N GLU A 61 10.77 -10.50 4.53
CA GLU A 61 11.45 -11.73 4.10
C GLU A 61 12.03 -11.60 2.69
N LYS A 62 13.02 -12.45 2.39
CA LYS A 62 13.52 -12.67 1.04
C LYS A 62 13.14 -14.07 0.59
N LEU A 63 12.54 -14.22 -0.59
CA LEU A 63 12.12 -15.53 -1.09
C LEU A 63 13.27 -16.56 -1.14
N ALA A 64 14.49 -16.12 -1.41
CA ALA A 64 15.68 -16.97 -1.43
C ALA A 64 15.99 -17.65 -0.06
N ASN A 65 15.54 -17.03 1.04
CA ASN A 65 15.77 -17.52 2.40
C ASN A 65 14.50 -18.12 3.01
N PHE A 66 13.37 -18.05 2.29
CA PHE A 66 12.07 -18.48 2.77
C PHE A 66 11.83 -19.95 2.37
N ASP A 67 11.38 -20.74 3.31
CA ASP A 67 11.01 -22.15 3.04
C ASP A 67 9.63 -22.21 2.37
N LEU A 68 9.62 -22.32 1.05
CA LEU A 68 8.41 -22.47 0.26
C LEU A 68 7.66 -23.80 0.46
N ALA A 69 8.26 -24.80 1.14
CA ALA A 69 7.55 -26.03 1.48
C ALA A 69 6.54 -25.84 2.63
N GLN A 70 6.57 -24.70 3.31
CA GLN A 70 5.56 -24.38 4.32
C GLN A 70 4.16 -24.29 3.70
N THR A 71 3.19 -24.89 4.39
CA THR A 71 1.77 -24.94 3.99
C THR A 71 0.89 -23.95 4.77
N SER A 72 1.47 -23.18 5.68
CA SER A 72 0.78 -22.15 6.45
C SER A 72 1.78 -21.07 6.87
N ALA A 73 1.91 -20.02 6.07
CA ALA A 73 2.75 -18.87 6.39
C ALA A 73 2.18 -17.60 5.75
N PHE A 74 2.13 -16.50 6.49
CA PHE A 74 1.78 -15.18 6.01
C PHE A 74 2.95 -14.23 6.19
N VAL A 75 3.44 -13.65 5.09
CA VAL A 75 4.58 -12.74 5.09
C VAL A 75 4.14 -11.40 4.54
N VAL A 76 4.39 -10.33 5.29
CA VAL A 76 4.24 -8.96 4.82
C VAL A 76 5.58 -8.46 4.33
N GLN A 77 5.66 -7.91 3.12
CA GLN A 77 6.88 -7.50 2.41
C GLN A 77 7.79 -8.70 2.05
N MET A 78 7.46 -9.37 0.95
CA MET A 78 8.30 -10.45 0.39
C MET A 78 9.16 -9.90 -0.76
N ALA A 79 10.46 -9.99 -0.63
CA ALA A 79 11.41 -9.57 -1.66
C ALA A 79 11.79 -10.71 -2.60
N LEU A 80 11.49 -10.55 -3.90
CA LEU A 80 11.92 -11.41 -5.00
C LEU A 80 13.13 -10.78 -5.67
N ARG A 81 14.19 -11.55 -5.91
CA ARG A 81 15.44 -11.09 -6.54
C ARG A 81 15.72 -11.88 -7.80
N GLY A 82 16.14 -11.17 -8.86
CA GLY A 82 16.44 -11.81 -10.13
C GLY A 82 15.23 -12.43 -10.82
N VAL A 83 14.11 -11.73 -10.87
CA VAL A 83 12.82 -12.25 -11.33
C VAL A 83 12.76 -12.47 -12.84
N ASP A 84 13.56 -11.71 -13.63
CA ASP A 84 13.63 -11.85 -15.08
C ASP A 84 15.08 -11.91 -15.54
N GLU A 85 15.28 -12.08 -16.85
CA GLU A 85 16.61 -12.19 -17.47
C GLU A 85 17.47 -10.94 -17.26
N GLU A 86 16.86 -9.79 -17.04
CA GLU A 86 17.52 -8.52 -16.72
C GLU A 86 17.89 -8.41 -15.23
N GLY A 87 17.57 -9.41 -14.41
CA GLY A 87 17.82 -9.43 -12.97
C GLY A 87 16.92 -8.52 -12.16
N LYS A 88 15.72 -8.21 -12.64
CA LYS A 88 14.75 -7.33 -11.97
C LYS A 88 14.40 -7.83 -10.58
N ASN A 89 14.32 -6.91 -9.66
CA ASN A 89 13.82 -7.17 -8.30
C ASN A 89 12.37 -6.71 -8.18
N ILE A 90 11.53 -7.53 -7.54
CA ILE A 90 10.14 -7.21 -7.21
C ILE A 90 9.97 -7.33 -5.69
N ASN A 91 9.33 -6.36 -5.08
CA ASN A 91 8.88 -6.46 -3.71
C ASN A 91 7.36 -6.62 -3.74
N LEU A 92 6.85 -7.69 -3.14
CA LEU A 92 5.43 -7.93 -2.93
C LEU A 92 5.02 -7.34 -1.60
N ASP A 93 3.87 -6.73 -1.52
CA ASP A 93 3.35 -6.18 -0.27
C ASP A 93 2.98 -7.29 0.72
N ALA A 94 2.46 -8.44 0.23
CA ALA A 94 2.29 -9.62 1.06
C ALA A 94 2.33 -10.92 0.27
N PHE A 95 2.49 -12.04 1.02
CA PHE A 95 2.66 -13.38 0.52
C PHE A 95 2.01 -14.38 1.48
N LEU A 96 1.20 -15.31 0.98
CA LEU A 96 0.54 -16.32 1.79
C LEU A 96 0.76 -17.72 1.20
N CYS A 97 1.29 -18.63 2.01
CA CYS A 97 1.30 -20.07 1.72
C CYS A 97 0.10 -20.75 2.36
N THR A 98 -0.61 -21.54 1.57
CA THR A 98 -1.61 -22.51 2.02
C THR A 98 -1.21 -23.92 1.53
N PRO A 99 -1.88 -25.00 1.95
CA PRO A 99 -1.58 -26.34 1.44
C PRO A 99 -1.65 -26.44 -0.09
N ASP A 100 -2.64 -25.76 -0.71
CA ASP A 100 -2.96 -25.93 -2.13
C ASP A 100 -2.49 -24.77 -3.01
N LYS A 101 -2.27 -23.59 -2.42
CA LYS A 101 -2.01 -22.35 -3.16
C LYS A 101 -0.94 -21.49 -2.50
N VAL A 102 -0.29 -20.69 -3.34
CA VAL A 102 0.54 -19.56 -2.91
C VAL A 102 -0.10 -18.28 -3.44
N TYR A 103 -0.49 -17.39 -2.56
CA TYR A 103 -1.01 -16.09 -2.94
C TYR A 103 0.08 -15.04 -2.87
N ILE A 104 0.11 -14.15 -3.86
CA ILE A 104 0.95 -12.97 -3.89
C ILE A 104 0.08 -11.74 -3.98
N PHE A 105 0.33 -10.75 -3.12
CA PHE A 105 -0.54 -9.59 -2.97
C PHE A 105 0.18 -8.28 -3.24
N GLU A 106 -0.55 -7.38 -3.91
CA GLU A 106 -0.29 -5.95 -3.98
C GLU A 106 -1.44 -5.22 -3.31
N PHE A 107 -1.17 -4.28 -2.38
CA PHE A 107 -2.20 -3.53 -1.68
C PHE A 107 -2.41 -2.14 -2.27
N LYS A 108 -3.66 -1.75 -2.35
CA LYS A 108 -4.09 -0.40 -2.70
C LYS A 108 -5.09 0.10 -1.68
N ASP A 109 -4.81 1.25 -1.12
CA ASP A 109 -5.68 1.88 -0.11
C ASP A 109 -6.94 2.51 -0.74
N GLY A 110 -6.85 2.95 -2.00
CA GLY A 110 -7.94 3.59 -2.76
C GLY A 110 -8.59 2.70 -3.81
N MET A 111 -9.65 3.25 -4.44
CA MET A 111 -10.41 2.59 -5.52
C MET A 111 -10.01 3.09 -6.91
N VAL A 112 -9.16 4.11 -7.01
CA VAL A 112 -8.79 4.76 -8.27
C VAL A 112 -7.35 4.41 -8.62
N PHE A 113 -7.16 3.89 -9.82
CA PHE A 113 -5.86 3.53 -10.35
C PHE A 113 -5.45 4.48 -11.48
N ASP A 114 -4.21 4.93 -11.44
CA ASP A 114 -3.57 5.50 -12.61
C ASP A 114 -3.42 4.40 -13.69
N THR A 115 -3.86 4.71 -14.91
CA THR A 115 -3.90 3.75 -16.04
C THR A 115 -2.53 3.13 -16.34
N LYS A 116 -1.47 3.95 -16.29
CA LYS A 116 -0.09 3.47 -16.54
C LYS A 116 0.41 2.60 -15.40
N LYS A 117 0.10 2.96 -14.16
CA LYS A 117 0.47 2.17 -12.98
C LYS A 117 -0.23 0.82 -12.95
N SER A 118 -1.53 0.76 -13.28
CA SER A 118 -2.30 -0.50 -13.30
C SER A 118 -1.67 -1.56 -14.20
N ALA A 119 -1.31 -1.21 -15.43
CA ALA A 119 -0.68 -2.14 -16.36
C ALA A 119 0.72 -2.60 -15.86
N GLY A 120 1.51 -1.68 -15.29
CA GLY A 120 2.82 -1.98 -14.72
C GLY A 120 2.73 -2.94 -13.52
N GLU A 121 1.74 -2.75 -12.66
CA GLU A 121 1.49 -3.62 -11.49
C GLU A 121 1.04 -5.01 -11.91
N VAL A 122 0.10 -5.12 -12.85
CA VAL A 122 -0.33 -6.41 -13.42
C VAL A 122 0.86 -7.15 -14.07
N SER A 123 1.67 -6.45 -14.85
CA SER A 123 2.88 -7.01 -15.45
C SER A 123 3.87 -7.50 -14.37
N SER A 124 4.09 -6.72 -13.32
CA SER A 124 4.97 -7.12 -12.20
C SER A 124 4.44 -8.33 -11.46
N LEU A 125 3.15 -8.39 -11.16
CA LEU A 125 2.52 -9.55 -10.52
C LEU A 125 2.58 -10.80 -11.41
N ASN A 126 2.39 -10.68 -12.72
CA ASN A 126 2.51 -11.81 -13.64
C ASN A 126 3.94 -12.37 -13.66
N LYS A 127 4.97 -11.49 -13.70
CA LYS A 127 6.37 -11.91 -13.59
C LYS A 127 6.66 -12.59 -12.26
N ALA A 128 6.19 -12.02 -11.16
CA ALA A 128 6.33 -12.60 -9.83
C ALA A 128 5.65 -13.96 -9.73
N THR A 129 4.44 -14.11 -10.31
CA THR A 129 3.71 -15.38 -10.38
C THR A 129 4.51 -16.46 -11.08
N ALA A 130 5.05 -16.16 -12.25
CA ALA A 130 5.88 -17.11 -13.00
C ALA A 130 7.15 -17.52 -12.22
N PHE A 131 7.80 -16.52 -11.60
CA PHE A 131 9.01 -16.76 -10.81
C PHE A 131 8.74 -17.62 -9.57
N VAL A 132 7.70 -17.32 -8.79
CA VAL A 132 7.34 -18.09 -7.60
C VAL A 132 6.93 -19.52 -7.98
N ARG A 133 6.17 -19.68 -9.06
CA ARG A 133 5.78 -21.02 -9.59
C ARG A 133 6.98 -21.89 -9.91
N GLN A 134 8.04 -21.34 -10.48
CA GLN A 134 9.28 -22.08 -10.76
C GLN A 134 10.04 -22.49 -9.49
N LYS A 135 9.87 -21.75 -8.40
CA LYS A 135 10.57 -21.97 -7.12
C LYS A 135 9.78 -22.79 -6.13
N ASP A 136 8.47 -22.94 -6.32
CA ASP A 136 7.62 -23.68 -5.38
C ASP A 136 7.86 -25.20 -5.49
N PRO A 137 8.43 -25.86 -4.46
CA PRO A 137 8.76 -27.28 -4.53
C PRO A 137 7.52 -28.19 -4.51
N LEU A 138 6.36 -27.66 -4.10
CA LEU A 138 5.11 -28.39 -4.01
C LEU A 138 4.27 -28.28 -5.31
N GLY A 139 4.68 -27.44 -6.26
CA GLY A 139 3.97 -27.25 -7.53
C GLY A 139 2.56 -26.66 -7.38
N ARG A 140 2.31 -25.88 -6.32
CA ARG A 140 1.01 -25.29 -6.03
C ARG A 140 0.61 -24.25 -7.07
N GLU A 141 -0.69 -23.98 -7.13
CA GLU A 141 -1.21 -22.85 -7.88
C GLU A 141 -0.70 -21.52 -7.25
N VAL A 142 -0.08 -20.66 -8.05
CA VAL A 142 0.32 -19.31 -7.61
C VAL A 142 -0.71 -18.30 -8.10
N VAL A 143 -1.38 -17.62 -7.17
CA VAL A 143 -2.54 -16.76 -7.40
C VAL A 143 -2.18 -15.31 -7.10
N PRO A 144 -2.03 -14.43 -8.12
CA PRO A 144 -1.81 -13.01 -7.90
C PRO A 144 -3.11 -12.31 -7.52
N LYS A 145 -3.04 -11.38 -6.55
CA LYS A 145 -4.17 -10.55 -6.12
C LYS A 145 -3.76 -9.09 -5.91
N ILE A 146 -4.64 -8.19 -6.32
CA ILE A 146 -4.58 -6.75 -6.03
C ILE A 146 -5.70 -6.46 -5.03
N VAL A 147 -5.33 -6.18 -3.80
CA VAL A 147 -6.27 -5.96 -2.70
C VAL A 147 -6.63 -4.48 -2.61
N LEU A 148 -7.89 -4.16 -2.86
CA LEU A 148 -8.47 -2.83 -2.70
C LEU A 148 -8.99 -2.70 -1.26
N TRP A 149 -8.12 -2.26 -0.34
CA TRP A 149 -8.36 -2.36 1.10
C TRP A 149 -9.65 -1.70 1.58
N ASN A 150 -9.97 -0.50 1.09
CA ASN A 150 -11.16 0.26 1.46
C ASN A 150 -12.32 0.10 0.45
N CYS A 151 -12.19 -0.76 -0.55
CA CYS A 151 -13.25 -1.03 -1.52
C CYS A 151 -14.24 -2.04 -0.95
N LYS A 152 -15.53 -1.71 -1.00
CA LYS A 152 -16.62 -2.62 -0.61
C LYS A 152 -17.17 -3.43 -1.78
N ASP A 153 -17.04 -2.90 -2.99
CA ASP A 153 -17.54 -3.51 -4.20
C ASP A 153 -16.59 -3.20 -5.35
N ILE A 154 -15.97 -4.25 -5.89
CA ILE A 154 -14.99 -4.16 -6.98
C ILE A 154 -15.59 -3.51 -8.24
N SER A 155 -16.90 -3.65 -8.48
CA SER A 155 -17.57 -3.04 -9.63
C SER A 155 -17.43 -1.50 -9.66
N ASN A 156 -17.21 -0.88 -8.49
CA ASN A 156 -17.00 0.56 -8.33
C ASN A 156 -15.54 0.99 -8.50
N ALA A 157 -14.62 0.04 -8.66
CA ALA A 157 -13.20 0.35 -8.81
C ALA A 157 -12.89 0.89 -10.21
N SER A 158 -12.19 2.00 -10.29
CA SER A 158 -11.67 2.52 -11.56
C SER A 158 -10.39 1.80 -11.94
N PHE A 159 -10.50 0.59 -12.51
CA PHE A 159 -9.38 -0.23 -12.95
C PHE A 159 -9.43 -0.42 -14.46
N LYS A 160 -8.44 0.10 -15.19
CA LYS A 160 -8.45 0.13 -16.65
C LYS A 160 -7.72 -1.03 -17.33
N CYS A 161 -6.97 -1.83 -16.59
CA CYS A 161 -6.30 -3.02 -17.12
C CYS A 161 -7.23 -4.23 -17.06
N LYS A 162 -7.93 -4.53 -18.15
CA LYS A 162 -8.92 -5.62 -18.21
C LYS A 162 -8.33 -6.99 -17.86
N GLU A 163 -7.07 -7.22 -18.23
CA GLU A 163 -6.33 -8.47 -17.95
C GLU A 163 -6.11 -8.69 -16.45
N GLY A 164 -6.00 -7.59 -15.68
CA GLY A 164 -5.85 -7.65 -14.23
C GLY A 164 -7.16 -7.69 -13.45
N THR A 165 -8.33 -7.53 -14.10
CA THR A 165 -9.62 -7.53 -13.39
C THR A 165 -9.85 -8.80 -12.56
N PRO A 166 -9.50 -10.02 -13.01
CA PRO A 166 -9.65 -11.22 -12.20
C PRO A 166 -8.71 -11.28 -10.98
N MET A 167 -7.71 -10.39 -10.92
CA MET A 167 -6.78 -10.30 -9.79
C MET A 167 -7.34 -9.41 -8.66
N LEU A 168 -8.38 -8.62 -8.93
CA LEU A 168 -8.94 -7.72 -7.92
C LEU A 168 -9.63 -8.51 -6.81
N MET A 169 -9.46 -8.03 -5.58
CA MET A 169 -10.21 -8.48 -4.42
C MET A 169 -10.40 -7.32 -3.43
N THR A 170 -11.47 -7.39 -2.64
CA THR A 170 -11.70 -6.41 -1.58
C THR A 170 -10.84 -6.71 -0.35
N GLY A 171 -10.67 -5.70 0.53
CA GLY A 171 -10.04 -5.95 1.82
C GLY A 171 -10.86 -6.87 2.73
N GLU A 172 -12.17 -7.06 2.48
CA GLU A 172 -13.03 -8.01 3.19
C GLU A 172 -12.73 -9.45 2.76
N GLU A 173 -12.71 -9.72 1.46
CA GLU A 173 -12.31 -11.02 0.91
C GLU A 173 -10.87 -11.40 1.31
N PHE A 174 -9.96 -10.42 1.37
CA PHE A 174 -8.61 -10.65 1.88
C PHE A 174 -8.63 -11.10 3.36
N ALA A 175 -9.44 -10.44 4.21
CA ALA A 175 -9.51 -10.77 5.64
C ALA A 175 -10.22 -12.11 5.92
N GLU A 176 -11.04 -12.60 4.98
CA GLU A 176 -11.57 -13.97 5.01
C GLU A 176 -10.48 -15.01 4.70
N LEU A 177 -9.56 -14.66 3.79
CA LEU A 177 -8.46 -15.53 3.39
C LEU A 177 -7.29 -15.51 4.40
N VAL A 178 -6.95 -14.32 4.89
CA VAL A 178 -5.89 -14.10 5.91
C VAL A 178 -6.56 -13.55 7.16
N PRO A 179 -6.56 -14.31 8.28
CA PRO A 179 -7.22 -13.86 9.51
C PRO A 179 -6.54 -12.61 10.09
N VAL A 180 -7.06 -11.43 9.73
CA VAL A 180 -6.63 -10.12 10.24
C VAL A 180 -7.79 -9.37 10.87
N ASP A 181 -7.54 -8.66 11.98
CA ASP A 181 -8.55 -7.81 12.62
C ASP A 181 -8.67 -6.46 11.88
N ARG A 182 -9.52 -6.43 10.83
CA ARG A 182 -9.79 -5.21 10.06
C ARG A 182 -10.37 -4.08 10.89
N GLU A 183 -11.19 -4.41 11.88
CA GLU A 183 -11.80 -3.39 12.74
C GLU A 183 -10.75 -2.71 13.62
N ALA A 184 -9.82 -3.47 14.17
CA ALA A 184 -8.69 -2.93 14.92
C ALA A 184 -7.79 -2.04 14.04
N ILE A 185 -7.51 -2.47 12.80
CA ILE A 185 -6.76 -1.66 11.82
C ILE A 185 -7.51 -0.34 11.53
N TYR A 186 -8.81 -0.41 11.27
CA TYR A 186 -9.63 0.78 11.04
C TYR A 186 -9.61 1.73 12.25
N LYS A 187 -9.83 1.22 13.45
CA LYS A 187 -9.79 2.01 14.70
C LYS A 187 -8.42 2.66 14.93
N GLU A 188 -7.33 1.96 14.65
CA GLU A 188 -5.97 2.50 14.76
C GLU A 188 -5.78 3.70 13.82
N ARG A 189 -6.17 3.56 12.55
CA ARG A 189 -6.09 4.64 11.57
C ARG A 189 -6.97 5.83 11.93
N GLN A 190 -8.16 5.60 12.49
CA GLN A 190 -9.09 6.66 12.91
C GLN A 190 -8.55 7.54 14.05
N LYS A 191 -7.61 7.04 14.86
CA LYS A 191 -7.01 7.84 15.94
C LYS A 191 -6.33 9.11 15.41
N ASP A 192 -5.70 9.05 14.26
CA ASP A 192 -4.98 10.19 13.68
C ASP A 192 -5.86 11.10 12.82
N VAL A 193 -7.00 10.63 12.31
CA VAL A 193 -7.89 11.42 11.46
C VAL A 193 -8.34 12.72 12.16
N ARG A 194 -8.78 12.65 13.40
CA ARG A 194 -9.23 13.83 14.17
C ARG A 194 -8.08 14.81 14.45
N ARG A 195 -6.87 14.29 14.67
CA ARG A 195 -5.67 15.11 14.90
C ARG A 195 -5.27 15.80 13.59
N ASN A 196 -5.20 15.06 12.50
CA ASN A 196 -4.91 15.59 11.18
C ASN A 196 -5.91 16.68 10.77
N TYR A 197 -7.21 16.47 11.02
CA TYR A 197 -8.23 17.47 10.76
C TYR A 197 -7.97 18.76 11.56
N ARG A 198 -7.73 18.66 12.87
CA ARG A 198 -7.44 19.84 13.73
C ARG A 198 -6.17 20.56 13.28
N TYR A 199 -5.13 19.81 12.95
CA TYR A 199 -3.89 20.37 12.44
C TYR A 199 -4.11 21.16 11.15
N CYS A 200 -4.83 20.60 10.18
CA CYS A 200 -5.14 21.29 8.92
C CYS A 200 -5.95 22.57 9.17
N ILE A 201 -6.99 22.52 9.99
CA ILE A 201 -7.80 23.70 10.31
C ILE A 201 -6.95 24.78 10.97
N SER A 202 -6.13 24.45 11.96
CA SER A 202 -5.22 25.40 12.60
C SER A 202 -4.28 26.06 11.60
N LYS A 203 -3.68 25.27 10.68
CA LYS A 203 -2.76 25.81 9.67
C LYS A 203 -3.45 26.69 8.63
N PHE A 204 -4.66 26.34 8.22
CA PHE A 204 -5.44 27.20 7.33
C PHE A 204 -5.81 28.52 8.02
N GLN A 205 -6.18 28.50 9.32
CA GLN A 205 -6.46 29.71 10.05
C GLN A 205 -5.24 30.61 10.17
N GLU A 206 -4.06 30.05 10.54
CA GLU A 206 -2.79 30.80 10.58
C GLU A 206 -2.48 31.48 9.22
N ILE A 207 -2.77 30.83 8.10
CA ILE A 207 -2.57 31.37 6.77
C ILE A 207 -3.55 32.54 6.52
N VAL A 208 -4.83 32.36 6.83
CA VAL A 208 -5.87 33.40 6.67
C VAL A 208 -5.55 34.63 7.50
N ASP A 209 -5.19 34.46 8.78
CA ASP A 209 -4.90 35.56 9.70
C ASP A 209 -3.73 36.42 9.17
N LEU A 210 -2.68 35.78 8.66
CA LEU A 210 -1.53 36.49 8.08
C LEU A 210 -1.89 37.33 6.84
N TYR A 211 -2.80 36.86 6.01
CA TYR A 211 -3.24 37.62 4.84
C TYR A 211 -4.20 38.75 5.21
N GLN A 212 -4.96 38.61 6.30
CA GLN A 212 -5.80 39.68 6.82
C GLN A 212 -4.99 40.80 7.49
N GLU A 213 -3.88 40.47 8.17
CA GLU A 213 -2.98 41.45 8.76
C GLU A 213 -2.14 42.21 7.73
N ALA A 214 -1.94 41.62 6.54
CA ALA A 214 -1.16 42.22 5.45
C ALA A 214 -1.99 43.09 4.47
N ALA A 215 -3.32 43.05 4.58
CA ALA A 215 -4.27 43.80 3.76
C ALA A 215 -4.71 45.12 4.41
#